data_eb003079811b3541dc82e30c8e641571
#
_entry.id   eb003079811b3541dc82e30c8e641571
#
_cell.length_a   1.000
_cell.length_b   1.000
_cell.length_c   1.000
_cell.angle_alpha   90.00
_cell.angle_beta   90.00
_cell.angle_gamma   90.00
#
_symmetry.space_group_name_H-M   'P 1'
#
loop_
_entity.id
_entity.type
_entity.pdbx_description
1 polymer ?
#
loop_
_entity_poly.entity_id
_entity_poly.type
_entity_poly.pdbx_seq_one_letter_code
_entity_poly.pdbx_strand_id
1 'polypeptide(L)'
;MSTAPDDANLALFCDFENIALGVRDARYAQFDITRVLERLLLKGSIVVKKAYCDWERYKDLRAGMHHAGFELIEIPHVKQSGKNSADIRMVVDALDLCYTKTHVDTFVIISGDSDFSPLVSKLRENNKGVIGVGVKNSTSDLLIANCDEFIYYDDLVREQQKPRRAPRKRAHAPDTAHGTHEAKDGEHGHLEEDRKQEAFELVLATLDALLAERGADDRIWGSMVKQTLKRRRPGFNESYYGFRSFNKLLEEAAQRNLLAIERDEKSGGYVIHAAESAG
;
A
#
# COMPACT_ATOMS: atom_id res chain seq x y z
N MET A 1 19.75 12.03 23.46
CA MET A 1 18.30 11.74 23.59
C MET A 1 17.84 11.30 22.22
N SER A 2 17.62 10.02 22.05
CA SER A 2 17.06 9.45 20.80
C SER A 2 15.57 9.79 20.80
N THR A 3 15.16 10.74 19.95
CA THR A 3 13.76 10.95 19.65
C THR A 3 13.30 9.72 18.90
N ALA A 4 12.39 8.93 19.50
CA ALA A 4 11.61 7.97 18.74
C ALA A 4 11.01 8.70 17.53
N PRO A 5 10.87 8.05 16.35
CA PRO A 5 10.18 8.69 15.23
C PRO A 5 8.81 9.11 15.75
N ASP A 6 8.48 10.42 15.65
CA ASP A 6 7.15 10.92 15.98
C ASP A 6 6.13 10.08 15.21
N ASP A 7 5.32 9.33 15.93
CA ASP A 7 4.22 8.56 15.33
C ASP A 7 3.29 9.56 14.64
N ALA A 8 3.17 9.47 13.33
CA ALA A 8 2.32 10.37 12.55
C ALA A 8 0.85 10.27 13.02
N ASN A 9 0.18 11.41 13.15
CA ASN A 9 -1.26 11.46 13.43
C ASN A 9 -2.04 11.37 12.13
N LEU A 10 -2.80 10.28 11.97
CA LEU A 10 -3.56 9.98 10.76
C LEU A 10 -5.02 10.38 10.90
N ALA A 11 -5.55 11.06 9.86
CA ALA A 11 -6.98 11.31 9.70
C ALA A 11 -7.52 10.54 8.49
N LEU A 12 -8.53 9.71 8.70
CA LEU A 12 -9.10 8.82 7.71
C LEU A 12 -10.43 9.38 7.19
N PHE A 13 -10.53 9.45 5.86
CA PHE A 13 -11.72 9.86 5.13
C PHE A 13 -12.10 8.74 4.14
N CYS A 14 -13.26 8.15 4.34
CA CYS A 14 -13.71 6.99 3.57
C CYS A 14 -14.95 7.33 2.74
N ASP A 15 -14.79 7.30 1.43
CA ASP A 15 -15.88 7.20 0.48
C ASP A 15 -16.33 5.73 0.44
N PHE A 16 -17.30 5.44 1.31
CA PHE A 16 -17.70 4.06 1.56
C PHE A 16 -18.40 3.41 0.36
N GLU A 17 -19.20 4.16 -0.38
CA GLU A 17 -19.92 3.63 -1.54
C GLU A 17 -18.93 3.16 -2.63
N ASN A 18 -17.94 3.98 -2.96
CA ASN A 18 -16.90 3.65 -3.94
C ASN A 18 -16.15 2.37 -3.56
N ILE A 19 -15.69 2.28 -2.32
CA ILE A 19 -14.96 1.11 -1.83
C ILE A 19 -15.84 -0.14 -1.81
N ALA A 20 -17.08 -0.05 -1.34
CA ALA A 20 -18.00 -1.19 -1.28
C ALA A 20 -18.31 -1.74 -2.68
N LEU A 21 -18.48 -0.86 -3.67
CA LEU A 21 -18.65 -1.22 -5.07
C LEU A 21 -17.40 -1.90 -5.62
N GLY A 22 -16.21 -1.33 -5.41
CA GLY A 22 -14.95 -1.90 -5.85
C GLY A 22 -14.68 -3.29 -5.28
N VAL A 23 -14.95 -3.49 -3.99
CA VAL A 23 -14.81 -4.79 -3.30
C VAL A 23 -15.75 -5.84 -3.89
N ARG A 24 -17.02 -5.46 -4.17
CA ARG A 24 -18.00 -6.32 -4.82
C ARG A 24 -17.57 -6.70 -6.23
N ASP A 25 -17.10 -5.73 -7.02
CA ASP A 25 -16.71 -5.94 -8.41
C ASP A 25 -15.43 -6.79 -8.51
N ALA A 26 -14.55 -6.70 -7.51
CA ALA A 26 -13.39 -7.58 -7.33
C ALA A 26 -13.76 -8.97 -6.79
N ARG A 27 -15.06 -9.26 -6.54
CA ARG A 27 -15.59 -10.52 -6.03
C ARG A 27 -15.08 -10.92 -4.65
N TYR A 28 -14.72 -9.95 -3.82
CA TYR A 28 -14.50 -10.21 -2.39
C TYR A 28 -15.85 -10.29 -1.66
N ALA A 29 -15.89 -11.07 -0.57
CA ALA A 29 -17.14 -11.31 0.16
C ALA A 29 -17.75 -10.03 0.73
N GLN A 30 -16.90 -9.18 1.37
CA GLN A 30 -17.32 -7.93 2.00
C GLN A 30 -16.11 -7.05 2.29
N PHE A 31 -16.31 -5.74 2.32
CA PHE A 31 -15.29 -4.81 2.79
C PHE A 31 -15.09 -4.94 4.31
N ASP A 32 -13.86 -5.20 4.71
CA ASP A 32 -13.45 -5.30 6.11
C ASP A 32 -12.48 -4.16 6.44
N ILE A 33 -13.01 -3.13 7.06
CA ILE A 33 -12.25 -1.93 7.45
C ILE A 33 -11.15 -2.25 8.47
N THR A 34 -11.29 -3.32 9.25
CA THR A 34 -10.32 -3.71 10.28
C THR A 34 -8.94 -3.97 9.65
N ARG A 35 -8.89 -4.59 8.47
CA ARG A 35 -7.66 -4.84 7.72
C ARG A 35 -6.92 -3.55 7.35
N VAL A 36 -7.67 -2.54 6.95
CA VAL A 36 -7.13 -1.22 6.62
C VAL A 36 -6.58 -0.56 7.88
N LEU A 37 -7.34 -0.59 8.98
CA LEU A 37 -6.92 -0.02 10.26
C LEU A 37 -5.66 -0.71 10.81
N GLU A 38 -5.57 -2.03 10.80
CA GLU A 38 -4.38 -2.79 11.22
C GLU A 38 -3.14 -2.36 10.42
N ARG A 39 -3.28 -2.16 9.12
CA ARG A 39 -2.17 -1.70 8.26
C ARG A 39 -1.76 -0.27 8.55
N LEU A 40 -2.72 0.63 8.79
CA LEU A 40 -2.47 2.03 9.08
C LEU A 40 -1.87 2.25 10.47
N LEU A 41 -2.27 1.47 11.47
CA LEU A 41 -1.70 1.51 12.82
C LEU A 41 -0.20 1.19 12.86
N LEU A 42 0.34 0.53 11.85
CA LEU A 42 1.80 0.36 11.69
C LEU A 42 2.52 1.63 11.23
N LYS A 43 1.79 2.69 10.88
CA LYS A 43 2.32 3.94 10.33
C LYS A 43 2.16 5.12 11.28
N GLY A 44 1.27 5.01 12.25
CA GLY A 44 1.02 6.05 13.23
C GLY A 44 -0.31 5.90 13.96
N SER A 45 -0.64 6.90 14.75
CA SER A 45 -1.85 6.96 15.55
C SER A 45 -3.02 7.48 14.73
N ILE A 46 -4.15 6.79 14.74
CA ILE A 46 -5.36 7.22 14.03
C ILE A 46 -6.20 8.11 14.96
N VAL A 47 -6.28 9.40 14.64
CA VAL A 47 -6.92 10.42 15.48
C VAL A 47 -8.32 10.82 14.98
N VAL A 48 -8.59 10.65 13.68
CA VAL A 48 -9.90 10.95 13.07
C VAL A 48 -10.28 9.81 12.11
N LYS A 49 -11.56 9.42 12.17
CA LYS A 49 -12.14 8.42 11.26
C LYS A 49 -13.53 8.87 10.83
N LYS A 50 -13.70 9.22 9.56
CA LYS A 50 -14.97 9.65 8.97
C LYS A 50 -15.31 8.80 7.75
N ALA A 51 -16.59 8.41 7.62
CA ALA A 51 -17.07 7.64 6.47
C ALA A 51 -18.37 8.25 5.94
N TYR A 52 -18.39 8.45 4.63
CA TYR A 52 -19.43 9.14 3.89
C TYR A 52 -20.18 8.14 3.02
N CYS A 53 -21.49 8.08 3.17
CA CYS A 53 -22.35 7.15 2.43
C CYS A 53 -23.82 7.47 2.61
N ASP A 54 -24.68 6.97 1.73
CA ASP A 54 -26.08 6.74 2.00
C ASP A 54 -26.21 5.46 2.84
N TRP A 55 -26.17 5.56 4.17
CA TRP A 55 -26.16 4.42 5.09
C TRP A 55 -27.47 3.64 5.11
N GLU A 56 -28.54 4.19 4.56
CA GLU A 56 -29.80 3.45 4.38
C GLU A 56 -29.64 2.31 3.36
N ARG A 57 -28.76 2.49 2.38
CA ARG A 57 -28.44 1.46 1.36
C ARG A 57 -27.46 0.40 1.86
N TYR A 58 -26.65 0.72 2.88
CA TYR A 58 -25.58 -0.13 3.40
C TYR A 58 -25.77 -0.48 4.88
N LYS A 59 -27.03 -0.73 5.29
CA LYS A 59 -27.41 -1.00 6.71
C LYS A 59 -26.59 -2.12 7.34
N ASP A 60 -26.34 -3.20 6.60
CA ASP A 60 -25.60 -4.37 7.09
C ASP A 60 -24.12 -4.06 7.40
N LEU A 61 -23.54 -3.08 6.71
CA LEU A 61 -22.14 -2.68 6.87
C LEU A 61 -21.96 -1.56 7.89
N ARG A 62 -23.01 -0.82 8.19
CA ARG A 62 -23.03 0.30 9.13
C ARG A 62 -22.50 -0.07 10.50
N ALA A 63 -22.94 -1.21 11.05
CA ALA A 63 -22.53 -1.67 12.36
C ALA A 63 -21.02 -1.93 12.45
N GLY A 64 -20.42 -2.53 11.40
CA GLY A 64 -18.98 -2.78 11.32
C GLY A 64 -18.16 -1.49 11.34
N MET A 65 -18.56 -0.49 10.56
CA MET A 65 -17.90 0.82 10.53
C MET A 65 -18.02 1.56 11.87
N HIS A 66 -19.20 1.49 12.50
CA HIS A 66 -19.43 2.09 13.81
C HIS A 66 -18.56 1.41 14.90
N HIS A 67 -18.48 0.07 14.91
CA HIS A 67 -17.59 -0.67 15.84
C HIS A 67 -16.11 -0.34 15.63
N ALA A 68 -15.72 -0.05 14.39
CA ALA A 68 -14.37 0.41 14.06
C ALA A 68 -14.12 1.87 14.50
N GLY A 69 -15.13 2.54 15.07
CA GLY A 69 -15.06 3.91 15.61
C GLY A 69 -15.07 4.99 14.53
N PHE A 70 -15.72 4.74 13.39
CA PHE A 70 -15.94 5.78 12.38
C PHE A 70 -17.13 6.66 12.75
N GLU A 71 -16.97 7.96 12.56
CA GLU A 71 -18.09 8.91 12.46
C GLU A 71 -18.77 8.67 11.11
N LEU A 72 -20.04 8.27 11.16
CA LEU A 72 -20.82 7.94 9.97
C LEU A 72 -21.60 9.17 9.50
N ILE A 73 -21.20 9.72 8.36
CA ILE A 73 -21.83 10.92 7.80
C ILE A 73 -22.87 10.48 6.78
N GLU A 74 -24.13 10.74 7.09
CA GLU A 74 -25.25 10.42 6.22
C GLU A 74 -25.32 11.38 5.04
N ILE A 75 -25.31 10.83 3.84
CA ILE A 75 -25.48 11.59 2.60
C ILE A 75 -26.68 11.01 1.86
N PRO A 76 -27.87 11.60 2.00
CA PRO A 76 -29.07 11.10 1.36
C PRO A 76 -28.95 11.13 -0.17
N HIS A 77 -29.36 10.05 -0.83
CA HIS A 77 -29.39 9.98 -2.28
C HIS A 77 -30.57 10.78 -2.85
N VAL A 78 -30.32 12.00 -3.29
CA VAL A 78 -31.34 12.85 -3.93
C VAL A 78 -31.29 12.65 -5.43
N LYS A 79 -32.36 12.11 -6.00
CA LYS A 79 -32.46 11.70 -7.41
C LYS A 79 -32.13 12.76 -8.47
N GLN A 80 -32.07 14.05 -8.12
CA GLN A 80 -31.94 15.14 -9.09
C GLN A 80 -30.63 15.97 -9.00
N SER A 81 -29.84 15.90 -7.94
CA SER A 81 -28.64 16.76 -7.82
C SER A 81 -27.46 16.14 -7.05
N GLY A 82 -27.52 14.86 -6.71
CA GLY A 82 -26.75 14.34 -5.59
C GLY A 82 -25.62 13.35 -5.90
N LYS A 83 -25.18 13.20 -7.17
CA LYS A 83 -24.16 12.16 -7.47
C LYS A 83 -22.80 12.43 -6.79
N ASN A 84 -22.48 13.70 -6.52
CA ASN A 84 -21.19 14.13 -5.96
C ASN A 84 -21.31 14.79 -4.58
N SER A 85 -22.46 14.73 -3.91
CA SER A 85 -22.64 15.42 -2.62
C SER A 85 -21.79 14.79 -1.49
N ALA A 86 -21.58 13.49 -1.52
CA ALA A 86 -20.70 12.78 -0.59
C ALA A 86 -19.24 13.21 -0.78
N ASP A 87 -18.79 13.24 -2.02
CA ASP A 87 -17.42 13.60 -2.40
C ASP A 87 -17.11 15.04 -2.00
N ILE A 88 -18.03 15.98 -2.33
CA ILE A 88 -17.89 17.39 -1.95
C ILE A 88 -17.84 17.54 -0.43
N ARG A 89 -18.70 16.86 0.31
CA ARG A 89 -18.71 16.91 1.78
C ARG A 89 -17.42 16.37 2.36
N MET A 90 -16.92 15.26 1.84
CA MET A 90 -15.64 14.67 2.27
C MET A 90 -14.47 15.62 1.99
N VAL A 91 -14.43 16.24 0.81
CA VAL A 91 -13.41 17.25 0.45
C VAL A 91 -13.43 18.43 1.40
N VAL A 92 -14.62 18.99 1.71
CA VAL A 92 -14.77 20.13 2.62
C VAL A 92 -14.30 19.76 4.03
N ASP A 93 -14.73 18.63 4.58
CA ASP A 93 -14.34 18.18 5.91
C ASP A 93 -12.84 17.90 6.01
N ALA A 94 -12.22 17.33 4.95
CA ALA A 94 -10.79 17.07 4.91
C ALA A 94 -9.97 18.38 4.87
N LEU A 95 -10.38 19.35 4.07
CA LEU A 95 -9.73 20.66 4.00
C LEU A 95 -9.91 21.47 5.28
N ASP A 96 -11.12 21.47 5.87
CA ASP A 96 -11.34 22.09 7.18
C ASP A 96 -10.41 21.52 8.24
N LEU A 97 -10.30 20.19 8.30
CA LEU A 97 -9.39 19.52 9.23
C LEU A 97 -7.92 19.88 8.95
N CYS A 98 -7.52 19.95 7.68
CA CYS A 98 -6.16 20.29 7.27
C CYS A 98 -5.74 21.68 7.80
N TYR A 99 -6.64 22.66 7.73
CA TYR A 99 -6.37 24.04 8.17
C TYR A 99 -6.57 24.26 9.66
N THR A 100 -7.47 23.51 10.31
CA THR A 100 -7.82 23.71 11.72
C THR A 100 -7.04 22.84 12.70
N LYS A 101 -6.53 21.69 12.27
CA LYS A 101 -5.86 20.68 13.12
C LYS A 101 -4.42 20.48 12.70
N THR A 102 -3.53 21.34 13.19
CA THR A 102 -2.09 21.33 12.86
C THR A 102 -1.37 20.05 13.24
N HIS A 103 -1.86 19.33 14.27
CA HIS A 103 -1.30 18.08 14.76
C HIS A 103 -1.61 16.87 13.85
N VAL A 104 -2.47 17.01 12.85
CA VAL A 104 -2.70 15.95 11.86
C VAL A 104 -1.64 16.06 10.78
N ASP A 105 -0.83 15.02 10.63
CA ASP A 105 0.32 15.01 9.72
C ASP A 105 0.00 14.30 8.41
N THR A 106 -0.88 13.30 8.47
CA THR A 106 -1.16 12.40 7.36
C THR A 106 -2.67 12.22 7.16
N PHE A 107 -3.10 12.38 5.93
CA PHE A 107 -4.48 12.16 5.50
C PHE A 107 -4.57 10.84 4.75
N VAL A 108 -5.54 10.02 5.11
CA VAL A 108 -5.82 8.75 4.44
C VAL A 108 -7.12 8.86 3.66
N ILE A 109 -7.03 8.76 2.35
CA ILE A 109 -8.19 8.81 1.44
C ILE A 109 -8.52 7.39 1.01
N ILE A 110 -9.67 6.89 1.48
CA ILE A 110 -10.14 5.54 1.20
C ILE A 110 -11.19 5.65 0.08
N SER A 111 -10.73 5.64 -1.16
CA SER A 111 -11.52 5.69 -2.39
C SER A 111 -10.65 5.33 -3.60
N GLY A 112 -11.26 4.94 -4.70
CA GLY A 112 -10.61 4.74 -6.01
C GLY A 112 -10.86 5.88 -7.00
N ASP A 113 -11.65 6.90 -6.62
CA ASP A 113 -12.13 7.92 -7.54
C ASP A 113 -11.08 9.00 -7.81
N SER A 114 -10.88 9.29 -9.11
CA SER A 114 -9.99 10.38 -9.58
C SER A 114 -10.42 11.77 -9.12
N ASP A 115 -11.70 11.95 -8.79
CA ASP A 115 -12.25 13.25 -8.38
C ASP A 115 -11.66 13.75 -7.06
N PHE A 116 -11.02 12.87 -6.28
CA PHE A 116 -10.24 13.23 -5.09
C PHE A 116 -8.80 13.67 -5.39
N SER A 117 -8.30 13.55 -6.63
CA SER A 117 -6.93 13.96 -6.97
C SER A 117 -6.65 15.44 -6.66
N PRO A 118 -7.59 16.41 -6.90
CA PRO A 118 -7.39 17.79 -6.49
C PRO A 118 -7.28 17.97 -4.96
N LEU A 119 -8.04 17.19 -4.16
CA LEU A 119 -7.92 17.18 -2.71
C LEU A 119 -6.53 16.73 -2.28
N VAL A 120 -6.06 15.61 -2.84
CA VAL A 120 -4.72 15.08 -2.55
C VAL A 120 -3.64 16.11 -2.85
N SER A 121 -3.70 16.76 -4.01
CA SER A 121 -2.77 17.83 -4.36
C SER A 121 -2.80 18.98 -3.36
N LYS A 122 -3.99 19.41 -2.93
CA LYS A 122 -4.15 20.51 -1.98
C LYS A 122 -3.64 20.16 -0.57
N LEU A 123 -3.82 18.92 -0.12
CA LEU A 123 -3.26 18.45 1.15
C LEU A 123 -1.73 18.46 1.12
N ARG A 124 -1.13 17.98 0.02
CA ARG A 124 0.33 17.97 -0.17
C ARG A 124 0.91 19.38 -0.28
N GLU A 125 0.23 20.32 -0.92
CA GLU A 125 0.60 21.75 -0.91
C GLU A 125 0.69 22.32 0.51
N ASN A 126 -0.12 21.80 1.44
CA ASN A 126 -0.12 22.16 2.86
C ASN A 126 0.82 21.30 3.71
N ASN A 127 1.82 20.66 3.08
CA ASN A 127 2.83 19.81 3.73
C ASN A 127 2.22 18.65 4.53
N LYS A 128 1.08 18.10 4.08
CA LYS A 128 0.46 16.91 4.66
C LYS A 128 0.83 15.68 3.83
N GLY A 129 1.20 14.59 4.50
CA GLY A 129 1.34 13.29 3.85
C GLY A 129 -0.02 12.75 3.41
N VAL A 130 -0.09 12.08 2.26
CA VAL A 130 -1.34 11.48 1.79
C VAL A 130 -1.14 10.02 1.43
N ILE A 131 -1.93 9.16 2.09
CA ILE A 131 -2.01 7.73 1.80
C ILE A 131 -3.35 7.45 1.12
N GLY A 132 -3.32 6.88 -0.08
CA GLY A 132 -4.51 6.37 -0.74
C GLY A 132 -4.77 4.91 -0.33
N VAL A 133 -6.05 4.53 -0.25
CA VAL A 133 -6.48 3.14 -0.06
C VAL A 133 -7.60 2.86 -1.05
N GLY A 134 -7.45 1.82 -1.86
CA GLY A 134 -8.46 1.48 -2.88
C GLY A 134 -8.39 0.04 -3.32
N VAL A 135 -9.34 -0.36 -4.16
CA VAL A 135 -9.37 -1.70 -4.79
C VAL A 135 -8.68 -1.61 -6.15
N LYS A 136 -7.79 -2.54 -6.46
CA LYS A 136 -6.87 -2.46 -7.60
C LYS A 136 -7.57 -2.18 -8.93
N ASN A 137 -8.67 -2.88 -9.21
CA ASN A 137 -9.36 -2.81 -10.50
C ASN A 137 -10.34 -1.62 -10.62
N SER A 138 -10.63 -0.92 -9.53
CA SER A 138 -11.56 0.22 -9.48
C SER A 138 -10.90 1.53 -9.08
N THR A 139 -9.58 1.56 -8.99
CA THR A 139 -8.82 2.76 -8.60
C THR A 139 -8.20 3.41 -9.83
N SER A 140 -8.35 4.71 -9.92
CA SER A 140 -7.76 5.54 -10.96
C SER A 140 -6.24 5.69 -10.78
N ASP A 141 -5.48 5.51 -11.87
CA ASP A 141 -4.04 5.75 -11.90
C ASP A 141 -3.69 7.20 -11.52
N LEU A 142 -4.57 8.15 -11.85
CA LEU A 142 -4.39 9.56 -11.50
C LEU A 142 -4.40 9.77 -9.99
N LEU A 143 -5.33 9.14 -9.27
CA LEU A 143 -5.37 9.22 -7.81
C LEU A 143 -4.13 8.58 -7.19
N ILE A 144 -3.74 7.40 -7.66
CA ILE A 144 -2.56 6.68 -7.18
C ILE A 144 -1.30 7.54 -7.34
N ALA A 145 -1.09 8.11 -8.52
CA ALA A 145 0.10 8.91 -8.83
C ALA A 145 0.22 10.19 -7.98
N ASN A 146 -0.90 10.73 -7.50
CA ASN A 146 -0.91 11.93 -6.66
C ASN A 146 -0.62 11.64 -5.18
N CYS A 147 -0.84 10.42 -4.70
CA CYS A 147 -0.58 10.03 -3.32
C CYS A 147 0.93 9.88 -3.03
N ASP A 148 1.34 10.01 -1.79
CA ASP A 148 2.70 9.68 -1.34
C ASP A 148 2.88 8.17 -1.18
N GLU A 149 1.81 7.48 -0.81
CA GLU A 149 1.73 6.01 -0.75
C GLU A 149 0.32 5.56 -1.14
N PHE A 150 0.23 4.39 -1.78
CA PHE A 150 -1.06 3.77 -2.08
C PHE A 150 -1.12 2.34 -1.56
N ILE A 151 -2.19 1.98 -0.86
CA ILE A 151 -2.42 0.66 -0.30
C ILE A 151 -3.59 0.01 -1.06
N TYR A 152 -3.33 -1.11 -1.72
CA TYR A 152 -4.39 -1.88 -2.35
C TYR A 152 -5.06 -2.80 -1.34
N TYR A 153 -6.39 -2.72 -1.23
CA TYR A 153 -7.19 -3.60 -0.39
C TYR A 153 -6.99 -5.07 -0.75
N ASP A 154 -6.81 -5.37 -2.03
CA ASP A 154 -6.48 -6.68 -2.57
C ASP A 154 -5.26 -7.30 -1.89
N ASP A 155 -4.24 -6.51 -1.62
CA ASP A 155 -3.02 -6.98 -0.96
C ASP A 155 -3.28 -7.34 0.51
N LEU A 156 -4.11 -6.55 1.20
CA LEU A 156 -4.49 -6.82 2.59
C LEU A 156 -5.29 -8.12 2.72
N VAL A 157 -6.20 -8.39 1.79
CA VAL A 157 -6.96 -9.64 1.75
C VAL A 157 -6.02 -10.83 1.52
N ARG A 158 -5.08 -10.73 0.60
CA ARG A 158 -4.16 -11.81 0.24
C ARG A 158 -3.13 -12.09 1.34
N GLU A 159 -2.63 -11.08 2.04
CA GLU A 159 -1.69 -11.25 3.14
C GLU A 159 -2.26 -12.14 4.27
N GLN A 160 -3.55 -12.04 4.56
CA GLN A 160 -4.20 -12.87 5.59
C GLN A 160 -4.50 -14.30 5.13
N GLN A 161 -4.66 -14.54 3.83
CA GLN A 161 -4.88 -15.88 3.29
C GLN A 161 -3.62 -16.73 3.25
N LYS A 162 -2.42 -16.12 3.40
CA LYS A 162 -1.18 -16.89 3.55
C LYS A 162 -1.16 -17.56 4.93
N PRO A 163 -1.09 -18.90 5.03
CA PRO A 163 -1.08 -19.59 6.33
C PRO A 163 0.09 -19.07 7.16
N ARG A 164 -0.19 -18.56 8.37
CA ARG A 164 0.82 -18.27 9.38
C ARG A 164 1.61 -19.55 9.61
N ARG A 165 2.81 -19.68 9.04
CA ARG A 165 3.71 -20.79 9.36
C ARG A 165 3.99 -20.74 10.86
N ALA A 166 3.41 -21.70 11.59
CA ALA A 166 3.74 -21.95 12.99
C ALA A 166 5.28 -22.13 13.12
N PRO A 167 5.90 -21.70 14.23
CA PRO A 167 7.32 -21.89 14.45
C PRO A 167 7.62 -23.39 14.39
N ARG A 168 8.44 -23.81 13.42
CA ARG A 168 8.87 -25.19 13.24
C ARG A 168 9.62 -25.63 14.50
N LYS A 169 8.96 -26.38 15.38
CA LYS A 169 9.64 -27.26 16.31
C LYS A 169 10.41 -28.30 15.49
N ARG A 170 11.73 -28.32 15.67
CA ARG A 170 12.57 -29.40 15.14
C ARG A 170 12.06 -30.73 15.69
N ALA A 171 11.59 -31.58 14.81
CA ALA A 171 11.40 -33.00 15.11
C ALA A 171 11.85 -33.82 13.90
N HIS A 172 12.64 -34.83 14.20
CA HIS A 172 13.25 -35.84 13.36
C HIS A 172 12.27 -36.50 12.37
N ALA A 173 12.81 -36.80 11.18
CA ALA A 173 12.17 -37.68 10.19
C ALA A 173 12.05 -39.12 10.70
N PRO A 174 11.19 -39.99 10.11
CA PRO A 174 11.56 -40.64 8.85
C PRO A 174 10.41 -40.83 7.82
N ASP A 175 10.89 -41.15 6.64
CA ASP A 175 10.36 -41.60 5.38
C ASP A 175 8.97 -42.24 5.25
N THR A 176 8.46 -41.98 4.04
CA THR A 176 7.70 -42.78 3.06
C THR A 176 6.26 -42.41 2.84
N ALA A 177 5.92 -42.01 1.65
CA ALA A 177 5.07 -42.65 0.65
C ALA A 177 4.42 -41.65 -0.34
N HIS A 178 4.47 -42.05 -1.60
CA HIS A 178 3.89 -41.47 -2.82
C HIS A 178 2.44 -41.05 -2.71
N GLY A 179 2.11 -39.90 -3.35
CA GLY A 179 0.76 -39.50 -3.68
C GLY A 179 0.79 -38.36 -4.72
N THR A 180 0.60 -38.72 -5.97
CA THR A 180 0.48 -37.88 -7.17
C THR A 180 -0.58 -36.80 -7.04
N HIS A 181 -0.17 -35.53 -7.15
CA HIS A 181 -1.01 -34.39 -7.53
C HIS A 181 -0.18 -33.44 -8.40
N GLU A 182 0.08 -33.87 -9.63
CA GLU A 182 0.53 -33.00 -10.71
C GLU A 182 -0.72 -32.54 -11.48
N ALA A 183 -1.01 -31.24 -11.49
CA ALA A 183 -1.66 -30.50 -12.57
C ALA A 183 -2.24 -29.11 -12.18
N LYS A 184 -1.82 -28.46 -11.09
CA LYS A 184 -2.22 -27.05 -10.79
C LYS A 184 -1.06 -26.11 -10.40
N ASP A 185 0.17 -26.60 -10.30
CA ASP A 185 1.32 -25.79 -9.88
C ASP A 185 1.98 -24.98 -11.02
N GLY A 186 1.73 -25.32 -12.28
CA GLY A 186 2.40 -24.69 -13.43
C GLY A 186 1.97 -23.25 -13.70
N GLU A 187 0.68 -22.95 -13.64
CA GLU A 187 0.17 -21.58 -13.92
C GLU A 187 0.43 -20.60 -12.78
N HIS A 188 0.34 -21.05 -11.52
CA HIS A 188 0.64 -20.19 -10.37
C HIS A 188 2.14 -19.89 -10.25
N GLY A 189 3.02 -20.82 -10.59
CA GLY A 189 4.46 -20.60 -10.58
C GLY A 189 4.92 -19.57 -11.63
N HIS A 190 4.32 -19.59 -12.80
CA HIS A 190 4.64 -18.65 -13.87
C HIS A 190 4.21 -17.21 -13.52
N LEU A 191 3.02 -17.05 -12.98
CA LEU A 191 2.48 -15.75 -12.54
C LEU A 191 3.27 -15.14 -11.35
N GLU A 192 3.81 -15.96 -10.46
CA GLU A 192 4.69 -15.47 -9.38
C GLU A 192 6.05 -15.03 -9.91
N GLU A 193 6.60 -15.75 -10.87
CA GLU A 193 7.88 -15.40 -11.47
C GLU A 193 7.78 -14.15 -12.32
N ASP A 194 6.72 -13.98 -13.11
CA ASP A 194 6.45 -12.76 -13.89
C ASP A 194 6.36 -11.52 -12.99
N ARG A 195 5.69 -11.65 -11.83
CA ARG A 195 5.63 -10.56 -10.84
C ARG A 195 6.98 -10.22 -10.24
N LYS A 196 7.80 -11.22 -9.93
CA LYS A 196 9.14 -10.98 -9.42
C LYS A 196 10.00 -10.27 -10.45
N GLN A 197 9.88 -10.67 -11.71
CA GLN A 197 10.60 -10.04 -12.82
C GLN A 197 10.20 -8.56 -12.95
N GLU A 198 8.90 -8.24 -12.87
CA GLU A 198 8.42 -6.86 -12.87
C GLU A 198 9.04 -6.04 -11.71
N ALA A 199 9.12 -6.63 -10.49
CA ALA A 199 9.74 -5.95 -9.36
C ALA A 199 11.22 -5.66 -9.58
N PHE A 200 11.96 -6.59 -10.18
CA PHE A 200 13.37 -6.38 -10.52
C PHE A 200 13.55 -5.26 -11.53
N GLU A 201 12.75 -5.24 -12.59
CA GLU A 201 12.78 -4.19 -13.61
C GLU A 201 12.52 -2.80 -13.00
N LEU A 202 11.54 -2.68 -12.09
CA LEU A 202 11.26 -1.43 -11.39
C LEU A 202 12.42 -0.97 -10.51
N VAL A 203 13.09 -1.90 -9.82
CA VAL A 203 14.27 -1.60 -8.98
C VAL A 203 15.45 -1.17 -9.86
N LEU A 204 15.74 -1.91 -10.93
CA LEU A 204 16.84 -1.60 -11.85
C LEU A 204 16.64 -0.25 -12.52
N ALA A 205 15.46 0.02 -13.07
CA ALA A 205 15.14 1.31 -13.68
C ALA A 205 15.23 2.49 -12.68
N THR A 206 15.00 2.21 -11.39
CA THR A 206 15.16 3.24 -10.33
C THR A 206 16.61 3.42 -9.96
N LEU A 207 17.39 2.35 -9.91
CA LEU A 207 18.83 2.38 -9.67
C LEU A 207 19.55 3.14 -10.78
N ASP A 208 19.26 2.81 -12.04
CA ASP A 208 19.83 3.48 -13.21
C ASP A 208 19.55 4.98 -13.21
N ALA A 209 18.33 5.39 -12.87
CA ALA A 209 17.96 6.79 -12.76
C ALA A 209 18.72 7.51 -11.62
N LEU A 210 18.98 6.84 -10.50
CA LEU A 210 19.75 7.40 -9.38
C LEU A 210 21.23 7.52 -9.74
N LEU A 211 21.79 6.53 -10.45
CA LEU A 211 23.18 6.55 -10.94
C LEU A 211 23.38 7.66 -11.97
N ALA A 212 22.43 7.84 -12.87
CA ALA A 212 22.50 8.89 -13.89
C ALA A 212 22.46 10.31 -13.27
N GLU A 213 21.73 10.50 -12.15
CA GLU A 213 21.59 11.79 -11.49
C GLU A 213 22.76 12.12 -10.57
N ARG A 214 23.30 11.11 -9.85
CA ARG A 214 24.33 11.32 -8.80
C ARG A 214 25.75 11.05 -9.27
N GLY A 215 25.91 10.30 -10.34
CA GLY A 215 27.19 9.80 -10.82
C GLY A 215 27.47 8.37 -10.36
N ALA A 216 28.27 7.65 -11.15
CA ALA A 216 28.57 6.23 -10.93
C ALA A 216 29.41 5.98 -9.65
N ASP A 217 30.11 7.00 -9.15
CA ASP A 217 30.97 6.90 -7.96
C ASP A 217 30.21 7.12 -6.63
N ASP A 218 28.94 7.52 -6.68
CA ASP A 218 28.17 7.81 -5.48
C ASP A 218 27.61 6.51 -4.87
N ARG A 219 27.66 6.42 -3.52
CA ARG A 219 27.13 5.26 -2.81
C ARG A 219 25.61 5.29 -2.80
N ILE A 220 24.98 4.36 -3.52
CA ILE A 220 23.52 4.23 -3.53
C ILE A 220 23.07 3.19 -2.51
N TRP A 221 22.35 3.68 -1.51
CA TRP A 221 21.80 2.82 -0.47
C TRP A 221 20.48 2.18 -0.88
N GLY A 222 20.23 0.96 -0.44
CA GLY A 222 18.95 0.27 -0.67
C GLY A 222 17.74 1.06 -0.16
N SER A 223 17.89 1.81 0.92
CA SER A 223 16.86 2.72 1.43
C SER A 223 16.56 3.86 0.45
N MET A 224 17.57 4.41 -0.22
CA MET A 224 17.39 5.46 -1.24
C MET A 224 16.62 4.92 -2.45
N VAL A 225 17.00 3.74 -2.93
CA VAL A 225 16.28 3.07 -4.04
C VAL A 225 14.82 2.82 -3.65
N LYS A 226 14.57 2.30 -2.44
CA LYS A 226 13.22 2.07 -1.93
C LYS A 226 12.39 3.36 -1.87
N GLN A 227 12.94 4.43 -1.32
CA GLN A 227 12.26 5.72 -1.20
C GLN A 227 11.96 6.33 -2.57
N THR A 228 12.93 6.31 -3.47
CA THR A 228 12.75 6.82 -4.84
C THR A 228 11.73 5.99 -5.62
N LEU A 229 11.78 4.66 -5.49
CA LEU A 229 10.80 3.78 -6.10
C LEU A 229 9.38 4.06 -5.59
N LYS A 230 9.19 4.25 -4.29
CA LYS A 230 7.89 4.63 -3.72
C LYS A 230 7.39 5.99 -4.20
N ARG A 231 8.29 6.98 -4.36
CA ARG A 231 7.92 8.30 -4.93
C ARG A 231 7.49 8.19 -6.39
N ARG A 232 8.14 7.32 -7.19
CA ARG A 232 7.82 7.09 -8.61
C ARG A 232 6.61 6.17 -8.79
N ARG A 233 6.41 5.24 -7.87
CA ARG A 233 5.36 4.21 -7.88
C ARG A 233 4.76 4.06 -6.47
N PRO A 234 3.84 4.95 -6.06
CA PRO A 234 3.24 4.94 -4.72
C PRO A 234 2.58 3.62 -4.33
N GLY A 235 2.04 2.88 -5.32
CA GLY A 235 1.45 1.55 -5.14
C GLY A 235 2.44 0.38 -5.03
N PHE A 236 3.77 0.64 -5.06
CA PHE A 236 4.76 -0.43 -4.92
C PHE A 236 4.72 -1.07 -3.53
N ASN A 237 4.49 -2.39 -3.49
CA ASN A 237 4.45 -3.18 -2.27
C ASN A 237 5.22 -4.50 -2.49
N GLU A 238 6.29 -4.71 -1.75
CA GLU A 238 7.16 -5.88 -1.86
C GLU A 238 6.39 -7.21 -1.69
N SER A 239 5.38 -7.22 -0.81
CA SER A 239 4.56 -8.42 -0.56
C SER A 239 3.72 -8.82 -1.78
N TYR A 240 3.31 -7.86 -2.61
CA TYR A 240 2.60 -8.12 -3.87
C TYR A 240 3.46 -8.95 -4.82
N TYR A 241 4.75 -8.63 -4.88
CA TYR A 241 5.75 -9.29 -5.71
C TYR A 241 6.34 -10.56 -5.07
N GLY A 242 5.82 -11.00 -3.92
CA GLY A 242 6.23 -12.22 -3.24
C GLY A 242 7.40 -12.07 -2.27
N PHE A 243 7.91 -10.86 -2.04
CA PHE A 243 9.04 -10.62 -1.14
C PHE A 243 8.57 -10.23 0.27
N ARG A 244 9.24 -10.74 1.31
CA ARG A 244 8.95 -10.40 2.71
C ARG A 244 9.42 -9.00 3.11
N SER A 245 10.42 -8.47 2.40
CA SER A 245 10.98 -7.15 2.62
C SER A 245 11.74 -6.70 1.39
N PHE A 246 12.01 -5.39 1.29
CA PHE A 246 12.81 -4.84 0.20
C PHE A 246 14.23 -5.41 0.18
N ASN A 247 14.82 -5.67 1.35
CA ASN A 247 16.14 -6.31 1.41
C ASN A 247 16.12 -7.72 0.80
N LYS A 248 15.04 -8.50 0.99
CA LYS A 248 14.92 -9.83 0.36
C LYS A 248 14.77 -9.76 -1.16
N LEU A 249 14.13 -8.71 -1.66
CA LEU A 249 14.09 -8.42 -3.10
C LEU A 249 15.49 -8.12 -3.63
N LEU A 250 16.25 -7.25 -2.94
CA LEU A 250 17.63 -6.94 -3.34
C LEU A 250 18.55 -8.17 -3.28
N GLU A 251 18.45 -8.98 -2.24
CA GLU A 251 19.22 -10.23 -2.12
C GLU A 251 18.92 -11.22 -3.26
N GLU A 252 17.65 -11.37 -3.65
CA GLU A 252 17.27 -12.25 -4.77
C GLU A 252 17.72 -11.65 -6.12
N ALA A 253 17.63 -10.34 -6.31
CA ALA A 253 18.15 -9.66 -7.50
C ALA A 253 19.67 -9.85 -7.65
N ALA A 254 20.42 -9.78 -6.54
CA ALA A 254 21.85 -10.03 -6.53
C ALA A 254 22.19 -11.50 -6.83
N GLN A 255 21.43 -12.46 -6.28
CA GLN A 255 21.58 -13.89 -6.61
C GLN A 255 21.35 -14.19 -8.09
N ARG A 256 20.54 -13.39 -8.77
CA ARG A 256 20.28 -13.47 -10.21
C ARG A 256 21.28 -12.67 -11.05
N ASN A 257 22.30 -12.08 -10.42
CA ASN A 257 23.30 -11.22 -11.07
C ASN A 257 22.72 -9.98 -11.79
N LEU A 258 21.57 -9.48 -11.32
CA LEU A 258 20.93 -8.28 -11.86
C LEU A 258 21.55 -6.99 -11.29
N LEU A 259 22.10 -7.04 -10.08
CA LEU A 259 22.80 -5.96 -9.40
C LEU A 259 23.81 -6.56 -8.41
N ALA A 260 24.75 -5.75 -7.92
CA ALA A 260 25.64 -6.13 -6.83
C ALA A 260 25.23 -5.42 -5.53
N ILE A 261 25.31 -6.12 -4.39
CA ILE A 261 25.03 -5.57 -3.07
C ILE A 261 26.23 -5.76 -2.15
N GLU A 262 26.59 -4.73 -1.43
CA GLU A 262 27.57 -4.77 -0.34
C GLU A 262 26.86 -4.47 0.98
N ARG A 263 27.03 -5.32 1.98
CA ARG A 263 26.45 -5.10 3.29
C ARG A 263 27.31 -4.16 4.12
N ASP A 264 26.74 -3.05 4.57
CA ASP A 264 27.41 -2.17 5.50
C ASP A 264 27.23 -2.70 6.94
N GLU A 265 28.34 -3.02 7.59
CA GLU A 265 28.36 -3.60 8.94
C GLU A 265 27.86 -2.63 10.02
N LYS A 266 27.96 -1.32 9.79
CA LYS A 266 27.58 -0.29 10.77
C LYS A 266 26.08 0.00 10.77
N SER A 267 25.47 0.09 9.59
CA SER A 267 24.06 0.40 9.44
C SER A 267 23.17 -0.84 9.24
N GLY A 268 23.78 -1.99 8.87
CA GLY A 268 23.09 -3.21 8.50
C GLY A 268 22.33 -3.11 7.18
N GLY A 269 22.45 -1.98 6.47
CA GLY A 269 21.88 -1.72 5.16
C GLY A 269 22.71 -2.29 4.01
N TYR A 270 22.17 -2.19 2.80
CA TYR A 270 22.90 -2.54 1.58
C TYR A 270 23.30 -1.31 0.79
N VAL A 271 24.54 -1.25 0.34
CA VAL A 271 25.00 -0.39 -0.75
C VAL A 271 24.82 -1.18 -2.05
N ILE A 272 24.27 -0.53 -3.06
CA ILE A 272 23.93 -1.18 -4.34
C ILE A 272 24.82 -0.61 -5.42
N HIS A 273 25.35 -1.50 -6.26
CA HIS A 273 26.11 -1.18 -7.46
C HIS A 273 25.43 -1.78 -8.67
N ALA A 274 25.60 -1.16 -9.83
CA ALA A 274 25.21 -1.81 -11.09
C ALA A 274 25.98 -3.13 -11.24
N ALA A 275 25.34 -4.14 -11.81
CA ALA A 275 26.09 -5.35 -12.16
C ALA A 275 27.19 -4.98 -13.15
N GLU A 276 28.42 -5.37 -12.87
CA GLU A 276 29.48 -5.28 -13.87
C GLU A 276 29.03 -6.15 -15.05
N SER A 277 28.84 -5.51 -16.23
CA SER A 277 28.62 -6.25 -17.45
C SER A 277 29.84 -7.15 -17.66
N ALA A 278 29.65 -8.47 -17.54
CA ALA A 278 30.66 -9.43 -17.92
C ALA A 278 31.02 -9.18 -19.39
N GLY A 279 32.23 -8.63 -19.61
CA GLY A 279 32.78 -8.37 -20.90
C GLY A 279 33.10 -9.68 -21.66
#